data_cac2f31fba40a4ac0844f9817a55c6e2
#
_entry.id   cac2f31fba40a4ac0844f9817a55c6e2
#
_cell.length_a   1.000
_cell.length_b   1.000
_cell.length_c   1.000
_cell.angle_alpha   90.00
_cell.angle_beta   90.00
_cell.angle_gamma   90.00
#
_symmetry.space_group_name_H-M   'P 1'
#
loop_
_entity.id
_entity.type
_entity.pdbx_description
1 polymer ?
#
loop_
_entity_poly.entity_id
_entity_poly.type
_entity_poly.pdbx_seq_one_letter_code
_entity_poly.pdbx_strand_id
1 'polypeptide(L)'
;MAIWQVDFYFVFNNTSDIPYAVLAEDSFIKLLSVFPIGKSWNNDLIVYGELDSTCICVWKDSNNVEISCRLDVSSIKLQEINAIINFADTNGLMIFCNEQTIFPTLDNIRKIIVDSSAYRFVKNPESFLNEINNNQL
;
A
#
# COMPACT_ATOMS: atom_id res chain seq x y z
N MET A 1 7.30 2.89 12.85
CA MET A 1 7.68 2.20 11.60
C MET A 1 9.06 1.58 11.77
N ALA A 2 9.20 0.33 11.36
CA ALA A 2 10.48 -0.34 11.42
C ALA A 2 11.41 0.12 10.30
N ILE A 3 12.72 -0.05 10.48
CA ILE A 3 13.72 0.40 9.48
C ILE A 3 13.60 -0.31 8.12
N TRP A 4 12.95 -1.48 8.07
CA TRP A 4 12.72 -2.23 6.84
C TRP A 4 11.38 -1.91 6.17
N GLN A 5 10.64 -0.94 6.69
CA GLN A 5 9.32 -0.56 6.17
C GLN A 5 9.35 0.82 5.53
N VAL A 6 8.50 1.01 4.52
CA VAL A 6 8.24 2.30 3.90
C VAL A 6 6.73 2.51 3.82
N ASP A 7 6.28 3.73 4.14
CA ASP A 7 4.87 4.09 4.14
C ASP A 7 4.57 5.08 3.04
N PHE A 8 3.35 5.00 2.50
CA PHE A 8 2.77 6.03 1.63
C PHE A 8 1.27 6.11 1.87
N TYR A 9 0.65 7.17 1.37
CA TYR A 9 -0.78 7.39 1.49
C TYR A 9 -1.45 7.27 0.13
N PHE A 10 -2.73 6.86 0.15
CA PHE A 10 -3.58 7.02 -1.01
C PHE A 10 -4.31 8.36 -0.93
N VAL A 11 -4.54 8.96 -2.09
CA VAL A 11 -5.27 10.22 -2.22
C VAL A 11 -6.32 10.11 -3.31
N PHE A 12 -7.39 10.87 -3.17
CA PHE A 12 -8.46 11.01 -4.13
C PHE A 12 -8.72 12.50 -4.34
N ASN A 13 -8.68 12.96 -5.60
CA ASN A 13 -8.79 14.40 -5.92
C ASN A 13 -7.79 15.24 -5.11
N ASN A 14 -6.54 14.76 -4.99
CA ASN A 14 -5.45 15.45 -4.29
C ASN A 14 -5.68 15.64 -2.78
N THR A 15 -6.57 14.87 -2.18
CA THR A 15 -6.78 14.90 -0.73
C THR A 15 -6.70 13.49 -0.14
N SER A 16 -6.16 13.40 1.08
CA SER A 16 -6.14 12.16 1.84
C SER A 16 -7.49 11.81 2.46
N ASP A 17 -8.43 12.76 2.50
CA ASP A 17 -9.80 12.52 2.92
C ASP A 17 -10.57 11.91 1.75
N ILE A 18 -10.78 10.60 1.78
CA ILE A 18 -11.46 9.88 0.71
C ILE A 18 -12.91 9.63 1.12
N PRO A 19 -13.90 10.11 0.36
CA PRO A 19 -15.30 9.80 0.67
C PRO A 19 -15.52 8.28 0.60
N TYR A 20 -16.07 7.70 1.66
CA TYR A 20 -16.31 6.25 1.70
C TYR A 20 -17.19 5.80 0.52
N ALA A 21 -18.15 6.66 0.11
CA ALA A 21 -19.10 6.36 -0.95
C ALA A 21 -18.44 6.14 -2.33
N VAL A 22 -17.23 6.64 -2.57
CA VAL A 22 -16.51 6.44 -3.85
C VAL A 22 -15.77 5.12 -3.91
N LEU A 23 -15.64 4.41 -2.78
CA LEU A 23 -14.92 3.16 -2.71
C LEU A 23 -15.82 1.97 -3.04
N ALA A 24 -15.31 1.07 -3.88
CA ALA A 24 -16.05 -0.12 -4.27
C ALA A 24 -15.94 -1.19 -3.18
N GLU A 25 -17.07 -1.68 -2.70
CA GLU A 25 -17.11 -2.72 -1.66
C GLU A 25 -16.36 -3.98 -2.08
N ASP A 26 -16.50 -4.39 -3.34
CA ASP A 26 -15.83 -5.56 -3.89
C ASP A 26 -14.31 -5.45 -3.85
N SER A 27 -13.75 -4.23 -3.90
CA SER A 27 -12.30 -4.03 -3.84
C SER A 27 -11.74 -4.45 -2.48
N PHE A 28 -12.49 -4.25 -1.40
CA PHE A 28 -12.08 -4.71 -0.07
C PHE A 28 -12.15 -6.23 0.05
N ILE A 29 -13.13 -6.86 -0.58
CA ILE A 29 -13.24 -8.32 -0.61
C ILE A 29 -12.03 -8.93 -1.32
N LYS A 30 -11.64 -8.37 -2.46
CA LYS A 30 -10.44 -8.81 -3.19
C LYS A 30 -9.18 -8.59 -2.37
N LEU A 31 -9.10 -7.47 -1.65
CA LEU A 31 -7.96 -7.16 -0.80
C LEU A 31 -7.81 -8.20 0.32
N LEU A 32 -8.93 -8.64 0.91
CA LEU A 32 -8.94 -9.67 1.96
C LEU A 32 -8.34 -11.00 1.51
N SER A 33 -8.42 -11.32 0.23
CA SER A 33 -7.86 -12.58 -0.29
C SER A 33 -6.32 -12.62 -0.20
N VAL A 34 -5.68 -11.45 -0.12
CA VAL A 34 -4.22 -11.33 -0.03
C VAL A 34 -3.79 -10.83 1.36
N PHE A 35 -4.58 -9.92 1.94
CA PHE A 35 -4.32 -9.33 3.24
C PHE A 35 -5.47 -9.59 4.19
N PRO A 36 -5.43 -10.68 4.97
CA PRO A 36 -6.46 -10.92 6.00
C PRO A 36 -6.47 -9.79 7.02
N ILE A 37 -7.65 -9.55 7.62
CA ILE A 37 -7.76 -8.51 8.66
C ILE A 37 -6.86 -8.85 9.83
N GLY A 38 -5.98 -7.91 10.19
CA GLY A 38 -5.08 -8.00 11.30
C GLY A 38 -5.62 -7.32 12.55
N LYS A 39 -4.77 -7.27 13.58
CA LYS A 39 -5.12 -6.63 14.84
C LYS A 39 -5.06 -5.12 14.72
N SER A 40 -6.03 -4.45 15.36
CA SER A 40 -6.07 -2.99 15.47
C SER A 40 -6.25 -2.58 16.94
N TRP A 41 -5.60 -1.49 17.32
CA TRP A 41 -5.74 -0.93 18.68
C TRP A 41 -6.88 0.09 18.78
N ASN A 42 -7.55 0.39 17.68
CA ASN A 42 -8.60 1.41 17.63
C ASN A 42 -9.77 0.91 16.79
N ASN A 43 -11.00 1.14 17.26
CA ASN A 43 -12.20 0.66 16.57
C ASN A 43 -12.43 1.36 15.22
N ASP A 44 -11.85 2.55 15.02
CA ASP A 44 -11.97 3.29 13.76
C ASP A 44 -10.88 2.93 12.74
N LEU A 45 -9.95 2.06 13.13
CA LEU A 45 -8.88 1.58 12.26
C LEU A 45 -9.11 0.13 11.86
N ILE A 46 -9.13 -0.13 10.56
CA ILE A 46 -9.09 -1.48 10.00
C ILE A 46 -7.72 -1.71 9.38
N VAL A 47 -7.07 -2.80 9.76
CA VAL A 47 -5.77 -3.20 9.22
C VAL A 47 -5.95 -4.42 8.32
N TYR A 48 -5.63 -4.27 7.04
CA TYR A 48 -5.54 -5.38 6.10
C TYR A 48 -4.10 -5.83 6.04
N GLY A 49 -3.79 -6.99 6.58
CA GLY A 49 -2.43 -7.47 6.80
C GLY A 49 -1.98 -7.24 8.24
N GLU A 50 -0.68 -7.09 8.46
CA GLU A 50 -0.11 -6.91 9.79
C GLU A 50 0.76 -5.65 9.85
N LEU A 51 0.63 -4.90 10.94
CA LEU A 51 1.30 -3.59 11.11
C LEU A 51 2.83 -3.69 11.14
N ASP A 52 3.38 -4.82 11.53
CA ASP A 52 4.82 -5.06 11.54
C ASP A 52 5.33 -5.68 10.22
N SER A 53 4.47 -5.80 9.23
CA SER A 53 4.78 -6.32 7.90
C SER A 53 4.17 -5.40 6.83
N THR A 54 3.76 -5.96 5.69
CA THR A 54 3.03 -5.22 4.64
C THR A 54 1.56 -5.17 4.99
N CYS A 55 0.98 -3.96 4.98
CA CYS A 55 -0.43 -3.80 5.31
C CYS A 55 -1.03 -2.56 4.67
N ILE A 56 -2.37 -2.53 4.61
CA ILE A 56 -3.15 -1.36 4.26
C ILE A 56 -3.98 -0.98 5.47
N CYS A 57 -3.86 0.27 5.91
CA CYS A 57 -4.57 0.81 7.06
C CYS A 57 -5.68 1.75 6.59
N VAL A 58 -6.90 1.49 7.05
CA VAL A 58 -8.07 2.29 6.72
C VAL A 58 -8.60 2.94 8.00
N TRP A 59 -8.42 4.25 8.12
CA TRP A 59 -8.93 5.04 9.22
C TRP A 59 -10.28 5.63 8.85
N LYS A 60 -11.31 5.32 9.64
CA LYS A 60 -12.65 5.86 9.44
C LYS A 60 -12.80 7.18 10.19
N ASP A 61 -13.35 8.18 9.51
CA ASP A 61 -13.67 9.49 10.08
C ASP A 61 -14.99 9.99 9.48
N SER A 62 -16.10 9.75 10.18
CA SER A 62 -17.45 10.06 9.71
C SER A 62 -17.73 9.38 8.36
N ASN A 63 -17.97 10.17 7.30
CA ASN A 63 -18.25 9.67 5.96
C ASN A 63 -17.01 9.49 5.10
N ASN A 64 -15.83 9.78 5.65
CA ASN A 64 -14.56 9.70 4.95
C ASN A 64 -13.66 8.63 5.55
N VAL A 65 -12.65 8.26 4.79
CA VAL A 65 -11.58 7.40 5.27
C VAL A 65 -10.24 8.00 4.87
N GLU A 66 -9.21 7.69 5.65
CA GLU A 66 -7.82 7.93 5.28
C GLU A 66 -7.16 6.57 5.11
N ILE A 67 -6.51 6.34 3.97
CA ILE A 67 -5.94 5.06 3.64
C ILE A 67 -4.43 5.23 3.45
N SER A 68 -3.67 4.45 4.22
CA SER A 68 -2.21 4.38 4.08
C SER A 68 -1.79 2.95 3.76
N CYS A 69 -0.62 2.83 3.17
CA CYS A 69 -0.02 1.56 2.83
C CYS A 69 1.38 1.48 3.42
N ARG A 70 1.71 0.34 4.01
CA ARG A 70 3.03 0.06 4.54
C ARG A 70 3.60 -1.14 3.82
N LEU A 71 4.81 -0.99 3.27
CA LEU A 71 5.52 -2.05 2.57
C LEU A 71 6.68 -2.53 3.42
N ASP A 72 6.71 -3.82 3.72
CA ASP A 72 7.86 -4.47 4.35
C ASP A 72 8.84 -4.87 3.23
N VAL A 73 9.86 -4.06 3.02
CA VAL A 73 10.81 -4.24 1.91
C VAL A 73 11.58 -5.55 2.02
N SER A 74 11.70 -6.11 3.24
CA SER A 74 12.43 -7.37 3.46
C SER A 74 11.66 -8.62 3.02
N SER A 75 10.33 -8.56 2.95
CA SER A 75 9.50 -9.74 2.72
C SER A 75 8.36 -9.55 1.73
N ILE A 76 8.20 -8.36 1.14
CA ILE A 76 7.10 -8.09 0.23
C ILE A 76 7.13 -8.99 -1.01
N LYS A 77 5.96 -9.44 -1.44
CA LYS A 77 5.78 -10.30 -2.60
C LYS A 77 5.10 -9.54 -3.73
N LEU A 78 5.37 -9.95 -4.97
CA LEU A 78 4.74 -9.35 -6.14
C LEU A 78 3.20 -9.45 -6.08
N GLN A 79 2.67 -10.57 -5.57
CA GLN A 79 1.24 -10.73 -5.35
C GLN A 79 0.65 -9.64 -4.47
N GLU A 80 1.37 -9.25 -3.42
CA GLU A 80 0.95 -8.19 -2.50
C GLU A 80 0.93 -6.83 -3.20
N ILE A 81 1.97 -6.52 -3.98
CA ILE A 81 2.03 -5.26 -4.75
C ILE A 81 0.89 -5.21 -5.77
N ASN A 82 0.63 -6.31 -6.47
CA ASN A 82 -0.45 -6.35 -7.45
C ASN A 82 -1.83 -6.14 -6.80
N ALA A 83 -2.04 -6.68 -5.60
CA ALA A 83 -3.26 -6.46 -4.84
C ALA A 83 -3.44 -4.98 -4.46
N ILE A 84 -2.37 -4.32 -4.05
CA ILE A 84 -2.36 -2.90 -3.71
C ILE A 84 -2.69 -2.05 -4.94
N ILE A 85 -2.05 -2.33 -6.07
CA ILE A 85 -2.29 -1.62 -7.34
C ILE A 85 -3.74 -1.80 -7.78
N ASN A 86 -4.26 -3.02 -7.76
CA ASN A 86 -5.64 -3.31 -8.15
C ASN A 86 -6.65 -2.58 -7.26
N PHE A 87 -6.39 -2.52 -5.97
CA PHE A 87 -7.23 -1.77 -5.04
C PHE A 87 -7.25 -0.29 -5.39
N ALA A 88 -6.09 0.30 -5.63
CA ALA A 88 -5.97 1.71 -5.98
C ALA A 88 -6.65 2.01 -7.32
N ASP A 89 -6.39 1.20 -8.35
CA ASP A 89 -6.97 1.39 -9.68
C ASP A 89 -8.49 1.28 -9.67
N THR A 90 -9.03 0.27 -8.98
CA THR A 90 -10.47 0.06 -8.88
C THR A 90 -11.17 1.27 -8.27
N ASN A 91 -10.52 1.92 -7.31
CA ASN A 91 -11.11 3.05 -6.57
C ASN A 91 -10.68 4.43 -7.09
N GLY A 92 -9.91 4.48 -8.16
CA GLY A 92 -9.45 5.75 -8.73
C GLY A 92 -8.50 6.52 -7.82
N LEU A 93 -7.71 5.80 -7.02
CA LEU A 93 -6.80 6.41 -6.06
C LEU A 93 -5.42 6.64 -6.67
N MET A 94 -4.76 7.70 -6.22
CA MET A 94 -3.36 7.98 -6.51
C MET A 94 -2.52 7.71 -5.26
N ILE A 95 -1.21 7.63 -5.43
CA ILE A 95 -0.27 7.48 -4.32
C ILE A 95 0.34 8.84 -4.00
N PHE A 96 0.39 9.18 -2.72
CA PHE A 96 1.12 10.35 -2.21
C PHE A 96 2.32 9.87 -1.40
N CYS A 97 3.51 10.21 -1.88
CA CYS A 97 4.77 9.81 -1.25
C CYS A 97 5.84 10.86 -1.55
N ASN A 98 6.64 11.22 -0.54
CA ASN A 98 7.72 12.22 -0.70
C ASN A 98 7.22 13.53 -1.33
N GLU A 99 6.07 14.01 -0.86
CA GLU A 99 5.44 15.27 -1.30
C GLU A 99 5.03 15.27 -2.79
N GLN A 100 4.93 14.09 -3.40
CA GLN A 100 4.50 13.94 -4.79
C GLN A 100 3.29 13.02 -4.89
N THR A 101 2.39 13.37 -5.80
CA THR A 101 1.26 12.53 -6.16
C THR A 101 1.61 11.80 -7.46
N ILE A 102 1.56 10.47 -7.42
CA ILE A 102 1.94 9.61 -8.53
C ILE A 102 0.90 8.53 -8.79
N PHE A 103 0.89 7.99 -9.99
CA PHE A 103 -0.01 6.88 -10.34
C PHE A 103 0.38 5.59 -9.60
N PRO A 104 -0.60 4.75 -9.23
CA PRO A 104 -0.34 3.48 -8.56
C PRO A 104 0.09 2.40 -9.57
N THR A 105 1.30 2.53 -10.08
CA THR A 105 1.89 1.60 -11.04
C THR A 105 3.00 0.78 -10.40
N LEU A 106 3.29 -0.36 -11.00
CA LEU A 106 4.39 -1.21 -10.54
C LEU A 106 5.73 -0.46 -10.56
N ASP A 107 5.98 0.32 -11.62
CA ASP A 107 7.19 1.14 -11.73
C ASP A 107 7.31 2.16 -10.62
N ASN A 108 6.22 2.86 -10.30
CA ASN A 108 6.25 3.88 -9.26
C ASN A 108 6.44 3.28 -7.87
N ILE A 109 5.81 2.14 -7.59
CA ILE A 109 6.02 1.43 -6.32
C ILE A 109 7.46 0.93 -6.23
N ARG A 110 8.02 0.41 -7.32
CA ARG A 110 9.42 0.02 -7.37
C ARG A 110 10.35 1.19 -7.02
N LYS A 111 10.09 2.37 -7.56
CA LYS A 111 10.86 3.58 -7.24
C LYS A 111 10.74 3.96 -5.77
N ILE A 112 9.56 3.89 -5.20
CA ILE A 112 9.36 4.14 -3.77
C ILE A 112 10.25 3.21 -2.94
N ILE A 113 10.29 1.93 -3.28
CA ILE A 113 11.11 0.94 -2.59
C ILE A 113 12.60 1.28 -2.74
N VAL A 114 13.07 1.48 -3.97
CA VAL A 114 14.49 1.72 -4.27
C VAL A 114 15.00 3.00 -3.61
N ASP A 115 14.18 4.05 -3.60
CA ASP A 115 14.56 5.36 -3.04
C ASP A 115 14.42 5.42 -1.52
N SER A 116 13.83 4.38 -0.90
CA SER A 116 13.61 4.37 0.55
C SER A 116 14.87 4.04 1.33
N SER A 117 14.96 4.56 2.56
CA SER A 117 16.03 4.17 3.49
C SER A 117 15.94 2.70 3.87
N ALA A 118 14.73 2.13 3.86
CA ALA A 118 14.51 0.70 4.15
C ALA A 118 15.26 -0.22 3.18
N TYR A 119 15.33 0.16 1.91
CA TYR A 119 16.03 -0.62 0.88
C TYR A 119 17.50 -0.83 1.24
N ARG A 120 18.15 0.16 1.85
CA ARG A 120 19.57 0.10 2.22
C ARG A 120 19.88 -0.89 3.33
N PHE A 121 18.88 -1.22 4.13
CA PHE A 121 19.03 -2.12 5.28
C PHE A 121 18.67 -3.57 4.96
N VAL A 122 18.08 -3.83 3.80
CA VAL A 122 17.61 -5.16 3.44
C VAL A 122 18.74 -5.91 2.73
N LYS A 123 19.01 -7.15 3.20
CA LYS A 123 20.14 -7.94 2.70
C LYS A 123 20.02 -8.40 1.26
N ASN A 124 18.79 -8.58 0.74
CA ASN A 124 18.62 -9.13 -0.60
C ASN A 124 17.40 -8.57 -1.31
N PRO A 125 17.34 -7.24 -1.52
CA PRO A 125 16.25 -6.64 -2.26
C PRO A 125 16.32 -6.93 -3.76
N GLU A 126 17.50 -7.26 -4.30
CA GLU A 126 17.71 -7.49 -5.72
C GLU A 126 16.84 -8.62 -6.26
N SER A 127 16.72 -9.71 -5.51
CA SER A 127 15.91 -10.86 -5.93
C SER A 127 14.46 -10.46 -6.18
N PHE A 128 13.88 -9.68 -5.26
CA PHE A 128 12.52 -9.18 -5.39
C PHE A 128 12.39 -8.19 -6.54
N LEU A 129 13.33 -7.26 -6.67
CA LEU A 129 13.30 -6.25 -7.73
C LEU A 129 13.47 -6.88 -9.11
N ASN A 130 14.28 -7.93 -9.23
CA ASN A 130 14.42 -8.68 -10.46
C ASN A 130 13.11 -9.38 -10.84
N GLU A 131 12.40 -9.95 -9.88
CA GLU A 131 11.08 -10.53 -10.09
C GLU A 131 10.09 -9.48 -10.63
N ILE A 132 10.06 -8.29 -10.04
CA ILE A 132 9.24 -7.18 -10.52
C ILE A 132 9.59 -6.84 -11.97
N ASN A 133 10.87 -6.69 -12.28
CA ASN A 133 11.32 -6.32 -13.62
C ASN A 133 10.92 -7.37 -14.66
N ASN A 134 11.04 -8.65 -14.32
CA ASN A 134 10.68 -9.75 -15.22
C ASN A 134 9.18 -9.81 -15.50
N ASN A 135 8.35 -9.38 -14.57
CA ASN A 135 6.90 -9.42 -14.69
C ASN A 135 6.28 -8.16 -15.30
N GLN A 136 7.08 -7.15 -15.57
CA GLN A 136 6.61 -5.92 -16.26
C GLN A 136 6.47 -6.10 -17.76
N LEU A 137 7.02 -7.14 -18.28
CA LEU A 137 6.99 -7.43 -19.69
C LEU A 137 5.71 -8.17 -20.07
#